data_5f5af2a80c43cf627a045232665e0ca0
#
_entry.id   5f5af2a80c43cf627a045232665e0ca0
#
_cell.length_a   1.000
_cell.length_b   1.000
_cell.length_c   1.000
_cell.angle_alpha   90.00
_cell.angle_beta   90.00
_cell.angle_gamma   90.00
#
_symmetry.space_group_name_H-M   'P 1'
#
loop_
_entity.id
_entity.type
_entity.pdbx_description
1 polymer ?
#
loop_
_entity_poly.entity_id
_entity_poly.type
_entity_poly.pdbx_seq_one_letter_code
_entity_poly.pdbx_strand_id
1 'polypeptide(L)'
;MPKEIKEKKPSRRASKEALVKVKEDSGVKEAEKVNPDIRKNKFFKPAIFIFAFLIIGALLYKYKGAFVVATVNGKPISRLELIRELEKQGGKQALDSIITENLIMQTARNKNIVVAQGEIEGEIKKIEESLKGQNLTLENALSLQGLTRNDLDKQIVLQKSLEKILADKIVVTDEEAAKYVEDNKESFPKDGDLDALKEQAKEFLAGQKFSNEVQKWLLDIKTSASIKYFVNGLRIAN
;
A
#
# COMPACT_ATOMS: atom_id res chain seq x y z
N MET A 1 -35.87 20.17 53.41
CA MET A 1 -35.91 21.44 52.65
C MET A 1 -34.61 22.19 52.90
N PRO A 2 -33.63 22.24 52.02
CA PRO A 2 -32.53 23.18 52.11
C PRO A 2 -32.77 24.36 51.16
N LYS A 3 -32.43 25.54 51.66
CA LYS A 3 -32.59 26.84 51.01
C LYS A 3 -31.64 27.07 49.87
N GLU A 4 -32.20 27.55 48.79
CA GLU A 4 -31.53 28.01 47.58
C GLU A 4 -30.78 29.34 47.84
N ILE A 5 -29.46 29.36 47.67
CA ILE A 5 -28.64 30.58 47.76
C ILE A 5 -28.45 31.09 46.33
N LYS A 6 -29.13 32.20 46.03
CA LYS A 6 -28.96 32.94 44.76
C LYS A 6 -27.66 33.72 44.79
N GLU A 7 -26.71 33.32 43.95
CA GLU A 7 -25.46 34.03 43.70
C GLU A 7 -25.70 35.21 42.75
N LYS A 8 -25.44 36.41 43.24
CA LYS A 8 -25.65 37.69 42.56
C LYS A 8 -24.42 38.01 41.70
N LYS A 9 -24.54 37.99 40.37
CA LYS A 9 -23.48 38.44 39.44
C LYS A 9 -23.17 39.93 39.67
N PRO A 10 -21.88 40.32 39.80
CA PRO A 10 -21.51 41.73 39.91
C PRO A 10 -21.63 42.44 38.56
N SER A 11 -22.15 43.68 38.65
CA SER A 11 -22.47 44.60 37.55
C SER A 11 -21.18 44.99 36.76
N ARG A 12 -21.30 45.00 35.45
CA ARG A 12 -20.28 45.37 34.46
C ARG A 12 -19.71 46.80 34.55
N ARG A 13 -20.17 47.59 35.52
CA ARG A 13 -19.77 49.00 35.70
C ARG A 13 -18.56 49.18 36.66
N ALA A 14 -18.37 48.29 37.61
CA ALA A 14 -17.25 48.39 38.57
C ALA A 14 -15.90 48.01 38.00
N SER A 15 -15.86 47.26 36.89
CA SER A 15 -14.60 46.83 36.26
C SER A 15 -13.94 47.88 35.35
N LYS A 16 -14.62 48.98 34.99
CA LYS A 16 -14.05 50.03 34.15
C LYS A 16 -13.34 51.14 34.93
N GLU A 17 -13.71 51.37 36.19
CA GLU A 17 -13.04 52.40 36.98
C GLU A 17 -11.73 51.97 37.64
N ALA A 18 -11.54 50.67 37.84
CA ALA A 18 -10.27 50.13 38.37
C ALA A 18 -9.12 50.09 37.33
N LEU A 19 -9.43 50.18 36.03
CA LEU A 19 -8.48 50.14 34.93
C LEU A 19 -7.90 51.51 34.51
N VAL A 20 -8.49 52.63 35.03
CA VAL A 20 -8.04 53.98 34.68
C VAL A 20 -7.02 54.54 35.68
N LYS A 21 -6.91 54.00 36.90
CA LYS A 21 -5.99 54.49 37.94
C LYS A 21 -4.58 53.86 38.01
N VAL A 22 -4.24 52.92 37.11
CA VAL A 22 -2.92 52.25 37.12
C VAL A 22 -2.03 52.72 35.95
N LYS A 23 -2.42 53.76 35.19
CA LYS A 23 -1.68 54.21 33.98
C LYS A 23 -0.89 55.49 34.17
N GLU A 24 -0.64 55.95 35.37
CA GLU A 24 0.04 57.27 35.56
C GLU A 24 1.40 57.21 36.29
N ASP A 25 1.96 56.04 36.55
CA ASP A 25 3.34 56.03 37.13
C ASP A 25 4.14 54.79 36.69
N SER A 26 4.58 54.77 35.43
CA SER A 26 5.79 54.05 35.01
C SER A 26 6.26 54.66 33.69
N GLY A 27 7.34 55.46 33.76
CA GLY A 27 8.05 56.01 32.61
C GLY A 27 8.62 54.89 31.72
N VAL A 28 7.80 54.31 30.85
CA VAL A 28 8.21 53.44 29.79
C VAL A 28 8.65 54.34 28.63
N LYS A 29 9.97 54.43 28.40
CA LYS A 29 10.51 55.00 27.20
C LYS A 29 9.79 54.37 26.02
N GLU A 30 9.17 55.24 25.23
CA GLU A 30 8.54 54.93 23.96
C GLU A 30 9.52 54.18 23.10
N ALA A 31 9.31 52.88 22.91
CA ALA A 31 10.08 52.10 21.98
C ALA A 31 9.76 52.63 20.58
N GLU A 32 10.72 53.28 20.02
CA GLU A 32 10.74 53.76 18.64
C GLU A 32 10.26 52.63 17.72
N LYS A 33 9.05 52.82 17.16
CA LYS A 33 8.52 51.89 16.17
C LYS A 33 9.43 51.97 14.95
N VAL A 34 10.42 51.09 14.93
CA VAL A 34 11.16 50.77 13.72
C VAL A 34 10.15 50.16 12.74
N ASN A 35 9.59 51.00 11.94
CA ASN A 35 8.83 50.59 10.76
C ASN A 35 9.90 50.30 9.69
N PRO A 36 10.24 49.04 9.41
CA PRO A 36 11.07 48.75 8.28
C PRO A 36 10.21 48.97 7.03
N ASP A 37 10.35 50.15 6.43
CA ASP A 37 9.72 50.48 5.15
C ASP A 37 10.45 49.69 4.02
N ILE A 38 10.34 48.36 4.12
CA ILE A 38 10.99 47.40 3.23
C ILE A 38 10.42 47.46 1.80
N ARG A 39 9.30 48.24 1.63
CA ARG A 39 8.56 48.28 0.37
C ARG A 39 9.09 49.27 -0.65
N LYS A 40 10.00 50.17 -0.30
CA LYS A 40 10.46 51.25 -1.20
C LYS A 40 11.81 50.96 -1.89
N ASN A 41 12.48 49.86 -1.56
CA ASN A 41 13.75 49.57 -2.21
C ASN A 41 13.50 48.89 -3.56
N LYS A 42 13.75 49.58 -4.66
CA LYS A 42 13.58 49.06 -6.04
C LYS A 42 14.35 47.76 -6.30
N PHE A 43 15.35 47.45 -5.49
CA PHE A 43 16.18 46.25 -5.55
C PHE A 43 15.61 45.07 -4.74
N PHE A 44 14.59 45.28 -3.91
CA PHE A 44 14.03 44.22 -3.06
C PHE A 44 13.27 43.16 -3.88
N LYS A 45 12.55 43.60 -4.91
CA LYS A 45 11.84 42.69 -5.82
C LYS A 45 12.80 41.75 -6.59
N PRO A 46 13.86 42.25 -7.28
CA PRO A 46 14.78 41.32 -7.96
C PRO A 46 15.57 40.45 -7.00
N ALA A 47 15.90 40.92 -5.78
CA ALA A 47 16.56 40.07 -4.75
C ALA A 47 15.71 38.88 -4.33
N ILE A 48 14.40 39.03 -4.19
CA ILE A 48 13.48 37.95 -3.89
C ILE A 48 13.47 36.90 -5.01
N PHE A 49 13.46 37.35 -6.28
CA PHE A 49 13.51 36.45 -7.43
C PHE A 49 14.83 35.69 -7.52
N ILE A 50 15.96 36.35 -7.25
CA ILE A 50 17.27 35.68 -7.20
C ILE A 50 17.33 34.66 -6.07
N PHE A 51 16.83 35.01 -4.90
CA PHE A 51 16.79 34.09 -3.75
C PHE A 51 15.86 32.90 -4.00
N ALA A 52 14.68 33.13 -4.58
CA ALA A 52 13.77 32.06 -5.00
C ALA A 52 14.42 31.13 -6.05
N PHE A 53 15.14 31.71 -7.02
CA PHE A 53 15.86 30.95 -8.05
C PHE A 53 16.99 30.11 -7.44
N LEU A 54 17.73 30.61 -6.46
CA LEU A 54 18.75 29.86 -5.73
C LEU A 54 18.14 28.72 -4.92
N ILE A 55 16.99 28.94 -4.25
CA ILE A 55 16.28 27.89 -3.52
C ILE A 55 15.80 26.79 -4.49
N ILE A 56 15.21 27.17 -5.62
CA ILE A 56 14.76 26.21 -6.63
C ILE A 56 15.96 25.44 -7.19
N GLY A 57 17.06 26.10 -7.49
CA GLY A 57 18.30 25.46 -7.94
C GLY A 57 18.86 24.46 -6.91
N ALA A 58 18.88 24.84 -5.64
CA ALA A 58 19.31 23.97 -4.53
C ALA A 58 18.38 22.76 -4.36
N LEU A 59 17.05 22.95 -4.48
CA LEU A 59 16.06 21.89 -4.45
C LEU A 59 16.23 20.93 -5.64
N LEU A 60 16.39 21.45 -6.85
CA LEU A 60 16.63 20.62 -8.04
C LEU A 60 17.94 19.83 -7.91
N TYR A 61 18.99 20.45 -7.36
CA TYR A 61 20.26 19.75 -7.10
C TYR A 61 20.11 18.64 -6.05
N LYS A 62 19.41 18.92 -4.94
CA LYS A 62 19.13 17.94 -3.88
C LYS A 62 18.31 16.76 -4.40
N TYR A 63 17.32 17.04 -5.25
CA TYR A 63 16.39 16.02 -5.80
C TYR A 63 16.76 15.60 -7.24
N LYS A 64 18.02 15.81 -7.67
CA LYS A 64 18.46 15.43 -9.02
C LYS A 64 18.14 13.97 -9.40
N GLY A 65 18.21 13.03 -8.43
CA GLY A 65 17.84 11.63 -8.64
C GLY A 65 16.35 11.38 -8.93
N ALA A 66 15.47 12.36 -8.64
CA ALA A 66 14.06 12.28 -9.04
C ALA A 66 13.86 12.51 -10.55
N PHE A 67 14.79 13.21 -11.21
CA PHE A 67 14.69 13.59 -12.62
C PHE A 67 15.70 12.88 -13.51
N VAL A 68 16.90 12.62 -12.99
CA VAL A 68 18.01 12.00 -13.73
C VAL A 68 18.42 10.72 -13.03
N VAL A 69 18.34 9.60 -13.74
CA VAL A 69 18.69 8.27 -13.20
C VAL A 69 20.16 7.92 -13.40
N ALA A 70 20.77 8.39 -14.48
CA ALA A 70 22.19 8.17 -14.80
C ALA A 70 22.72 9.26 -15.71
N THR A 71 24.06 9.31 -15.85
CA THR A 71 24.74 10.12 -16.88
C THR A 71 25.74 9.26 -17.63
N VAL A 72 25.78 9.38 -18.95
CA VAL A 72 26.73 8.71 -19.81
C VAL A 72 27.53 9.75 -20.58
N ASN A 73 28.82 9.84 -20.33
CA ASN A 73 29.71 10.84 -20.91
C ASN A 73 29.17 12.27 -20.75
N GLY A 74 28.60 12.57 -19.58
CA GLY A 74 28.01 13.88 -19.25
C GLY A 74 26.59 14.09 -19.78
N LYS A 75 26.03 13.21 -20.61
CA LYS A 75 24.65 13.28 -21.09
C LYS A 75 23.71 12.61 -20.08
N PRO A 76 22.70 13.33 -19.55
CA PRO A 76 21.78 12.76 -18.57
C PRO A 76 20.78 11.81 -19.24
N ILE A 77 20.49 10.70 -18.57
CA ILE A 77 19.35 9.82 -18.85
C ILE A 77 18.25 10.23 -17.88
N SER A 78 17.11 10.66 -18.41
CA SER A 78 16.01 11.12 -17.58
C SER A 78 15.21 9.95 -17.01
N ARG A 79 14.62 10.15 -15.81
CA ARG A 79 13.71 9.16 -15.21
C ARG A 79 12.48 8.90 -16.09
N LEU A 80 11.99 9.95 -16.77
CA LEU A 80 10.84 9.80 -17.66
C LEU A 80 11.15 8.93 -18.89
N GLU A 81 12.37 9.03 -19.41
CA GLU A 81 12.84 8.17 -20.51
C GLU A 81 12.92 6.70 -20.09
N LEU A 82 13.49 6.45 -18.89
CA LEU A 82 13.52 5.10 -18.31
C LEU A 82 12.11 4.55 -18.09
N ILE A 83 11.18 5.35 -17.54
CA ILE A 83 9.79 4.93 -17.32
C ILE A 83 9.13 4.57 -18.65
N ARG A 84 9.26 5.42 -19.68
CA ARG A 84 8.69 5.13 -21.00
C ARG A 84 9.23 3.84 -21.61
N GLU A 85 10.52 3.56 -21.39
CA GLU A 85 11.13 2.32 -21.89
C GLU A 85 10.60 1.09 -21.13
N LEU A 86 10.48 1.19 -19.80
CA LEU A 86 9.88 0.14 -18.99
C LEU A 86 8.39 -0.10 -19.34
N GLU A 87 7.63 0.97 -19.60
CA GLU A 87 6.24 0.88 -20.05
C GLU A 87 6.12 0.15 -21.40
N LYS A 88 7.05 0.39 -22.34
CA LYS A 88 7.06 -0.34 -23.61
C LYS A 88 7.37 -1.83 -23.44
N GLN A 89 8.30 -2.17 -22.53
CA GLN A 89 8.75 -3.55 -22.33
C GLN A 89 7.76 -4.39 -21.52
N GLY A 90 7.20 -3.84 -20.46
CA GLY A 90 6.36 -4.61 -19.53
C GLY A 90 5.15 -3.86 -18.97
N GLY A 91 4.88 -2.64 -19.44
CA GLY A 91 3.85 -1.78 -18.84
C GLY A 91 2.45 -2.36 -18.89
N LYS A 92 2.08 -3.05 -19.96
CA LYS A 92 0.77 -3.73 -20.07
C LYS A 92 0.62 -4.83 -19.02
N GLN A 93 1.63 -5.67 -18.87
CA GLN A 93 1.62 -6.76 -17.90
C GLN A 93 1.60 -6.25 -16.47
N ALA A 94 2.42 -5.23 -16.17
CA ALA A 94 2.44 -4.58 -14.86
C ALA A 94 1.08 -3.95 -14.54
N LEU A 95 0.46 -3.25 -15.50
CA LEU A 95 -0.86 -2.65 -15.32
C LEU A 95 -1.94 -3.73 -15.11
N ASP A 96 -1.91 -4.83 -15.88
CA ASP A 96 -2.84 -5.95 -15.71
C ASP A 96 -2.73 -6.57 -14.31
N SER A 97 -1.51 -6.77 -13.81
CA SER A 97 -1.28 -7.24 -12.45
C SER A 97 -1.87 -6.29 -11.41
N ILE A 98 -1.61 -4.98 -11.54
CA ILE A 98 -2.15 -3.97 -10.61
C ILE A 98 -3.69 -3.93 -10.65
N ILE A 99 -4.29 -4.02 -11.83
CA ILE A 99 -5.76 -4.08 -11.98
C ILE A 99 -6.29 -5.33 -11.29
N THR A 100 -5.67 -6.48 -11.53
CA THR A 100 -6.05 -7.77 -10.94
C THR A 100 -5.99 -7.71 -9.41
N GLU A 101 -4.88 -7.24 -8.84
CA GLU A 101 -4.74 -7.06 -7.38
C GLU A 101 -5.84 -6.15 -6.81
N ASN A 102 -6.10 -5.02 -7.47
CA ASN A 102 -7.15 -4.10 -7.04
C ASN A 102 -8.54 -4.75 -7.07
N LEU A 103 -8.87 -5.52 -8.10
CA LEU A 103 -10.16 -6.20 -8.21
C LEU A 103 -10.32 -7.28 -7.12
N ILE A 104 -9.27 -8.05 -6.85
CA ILE A 104 -9.27 -9.05 -5.76
C ILE A 104 -9.52 -8.36 -4.42
N MET A 105 -8.74 -7.32 -4.11
CA MET A 105 -8.85 -6.60 -2.84
C MET A 105 -10.18 -5.86 -2.67
N GLN A 106 -10.74 -5.32 -3.75
CA GLN A 106 -12.09 -4.74 -3.73
C GLN A 106 -13.15 -5.80 -3.43
N THR A 107 -13.05 -6.97 -4.08
CA THR A 107 -13.99 -8.08 -3.84
C THR A 107 -13.88 -8.59 -2.41
N ALA A 108 -12.67 -8.77 -1.89
CA ALA A 108 -12.44 -9.16 -0.49
C ALA A 108 -13.10 -8.18 0.48
N ARG A 109 -12.91 -6.86 0.27
CA ARG A 109 -13.55 -5.81 1.09
C ARG A 109 -15.07 -5.87 1.01
N ASN A 110 -15.63 -5.99 -0.19
CA ASN A 110 -17.08 -6.05 -0.41
C ASN A 110 -17.71 -7.28 0.26
N LYS A 111 -16.97 -8.38 0.37
CA LYS A 111 -17.37 -9.60 1.07
C LYS A 111 -16.99 -9.60 2.56
N ASN A 112 -16.44 -8.51 3.10
CA ASN A 112 -15.91 -8.42 4.47
C ASN A 112 -14.87 -9.50 4.81
N ILE A 113 -14.10 -9.93 3.82
CA ILE A 113 -13.02 -10.90 4.01
C ILE A 113 -11.81 -10.17 4.57
N VAL A 114 -11.32 -10.66 5.71
CA VAL A 114 -10.11 -10.18 6.38
C VAL A 114 -9.12 -11.35 6.50
N VAL A 115 -7.87 -11.09 6.15
CA VAL A 115 -6.75 -12.01 6.41
C VAL A 115 -6.12 -11.59 7.72
N ALA A 116 -6.14 -12.47 8.71
CA ALA A 116 -5.59 -12.19 10.02
C ALA A 116 -4.05 -12.26 9.99
N GLN A 117 -3.40 -11.50 10.86
CA GLN A 117 -1.94 -11.47 10.95
C GLN A 117 -1.36 -12.87 11.21
N GLY A 118 -2.01 -13.68 12.03
CA GLY A 118 -1.59 -15.06 12.29
C GLY A 118 -1.64 -15.99 11.07
N GLU A 119 -2.52 -15.73 10.10
CA GLU A 119 -2.55 -16.49 8.83
C GLU A 119 -1.34 -16.12 7.96
N ILE A 120 -0.95 -14.86 7.95
CA ILE A 120 0.24 -14.38 7.22
C ILE A 120 1.49 -15.00 7.84
N GLU A 121 1.64 -14.94 9.16
CA GLU A 121 2.78 -15.50 9.88
C GLU A 121 2.86 -17.02 9.73
N GLY A 122 1.71 -17.70 9.75
CA GLY A 122 1.64 -19.15 9.50
C GLY A 122 2.14 -19.53 8.11
N GLU A 123 1.77 -18.76 7.08
CA GLU A 123 2.22 -19.01 5.71
C GLU A 123 3.71 -18.71 5.54
N ILE A 124 4.19 -17.63 6.16
CA ILE A 124 5.61 -17.30 6.17
C ILE A 124 6.44 -18.43 6.81
N LYS A 125 5.96 -18.98 7.93
CA LYS A 125 6.64 -20.08 8.62
C LYS A 125 6.74 -21.31 7.72
N LYS A 126 5.71 -21.66 6.97
CA LYS A 126 5.76 -22.77 5.99
C LYS A 126 6.81 -22.52 4.91
N ILE A 127 6.88 -21.28 4.39
CA ILE A 127 7.89 -20.89 3.41
C ILE A 127 9.28 -21.04 4.01
N GLU A 128 9.52 -20.54 5.23
CA GLU A 128 10.79 -20.65 5.93
C GLU A 128 11.19 -22.13 6.16
N GLU A 129 10.25 -22.98 6.53
CA GLU A 129 10.48 -24.43 6.70
C GLU A 129 10.89 -25.09 5.39
N SER A 130 10.22 -24.74 4.29
CA SER A 130 10.56 -25.23 2.94
C SER A 130 11.94 -24.78 2.50
N LEU A 131 12.31 -23.53 2.78
CA LEU A 131 13.63 -22.97 2.43
C LEU A 131 14.77 -23.57 3.25
N LYS A 132 14.53 -23.94 4.53
CA LYS A 132 15.52 -24.62 5.39
C LYS A 132 15.97 -25.95 4.76
N GLY A 133 15.06 -26.68 4.13
CA GLY A 133 15.41 -27.91 3.39
C GLY A 133 16.37 -27.68 2.22
N GLN A 134 16.49 -26.44 1.76
CA GLN A 134 17.37 -26.03 0.66
C GLN A 134 18.59 -25.21 1.15
N ASN A 135 18.83 -25.14 2.48
CA ASN A 135 19.88 -24.32 3.10
C ASN A 135 19.77 -22.81 2.75
N LEU A 136 18.56 -22.31 2.53
CA LEU A 136 18.29 -20.90 2.25
C LEU A 136 17.54 -20.26 3.40
N THR A 137 17.84 -18.97 3.66
CA THR A 137 17.01 -18.12 4.54
C THR A 137 15.98 -17.36 3.73
N LEU A 138 14.89 -16.95 4.36
CA LEU A 138 13.84 -16.16 3.72
C LEU A 138 14.41 -14.85 3.17
N GLU A 139 15.26 -14.16 3.94
CA GLU A 139 15.88 -12.90 3.54
C GLU A 139 16.73 -13.06 2.27
N ASN A 140 17.51 -14.15 2.20
CA ASN A 140 18.33 -14.44 1.02
C ASN A 140 17.44 -14.75 -0.19
N ALA A 141 16.39 -15.54 -0.03
CA ALA A 141 15.46 -15.89 -1.10
C ALA A 141 14.75 -14.64 -1.66
N LEU A 142 14.29 -13.76 -0.79
CA LEU A 142 13.66 -12.48 -1.17
C LEU A 142 14.65 -11.55 -1.87
N SER A 143 15.85 -11.41 -1.32
CA SER A 143 16.90 -10.56 -1.89
C SER A 143 17.31 -10.99 -3.31
N LEU A 144 17.43 -12.30 -3.56
CA LEU A 144 17.70 -12.84 -4.89
C LEU A 144 16.62 -12.50 -5.91
N GLN A 145 15.38 -12.34 -5.46
CA GLN A 145 14.24 -11.95 -6.30
C GLN A 145 13.99 -10.43 -6.32
N GLY A 146 14.78 -9.64 -5.59
CA GLY A 146 14.58 -8.19 -5.44
C GLY A 146 13.31 -7.83 -4.69
N LEU A 147 12.78 -8.75 -3.87
CA LEU A 147 11.57 -8.58 -3.07
C LEU A 147 11.89 -8.18 -1.64
N THR A 148 10.98 -7.45 -1.02
CA THR A 148 11.01 -7.14 0.40
C THR A 148 10.06 -8.05 1.18
N ARG A 149 10.18 -8.09 2.50
CA ARG A 149 9.25 -8.78 3.38
C ARG A 149 7.81 -8.24 3.19
N ASN A 150 7.65 -6.94 3.04
CA ASN A 150 6.34 -6.33 2.80
C ASN A 150 5.72 -6.76 1.45
N ASP A 151 6.54 -7.04 0.44
CA ASP A 151 6.03 -7.57 -0.84
C ASP A 151 5.53 -9.01 -0.67
N LEU A 152 6.25 -9.83 0.10
CA LEU A 152 5.79 -11.17 0.46
C LEU A 152 4.48 -11.14 1.26
N ASP A 153 4.38 -10.29 2.29
CA ASP A 153 3.16 -10.13 3.08
C ASP A 153 1.96 -9.76 2.19
N LYS A 154 2.14 -8.84 1.24
CA LYS A 154 1.10 -8.47 0.27
C LYS A 154 0.70 -9.65 -0.63
N GLN A 155 1.66 -10.44 -1.11
CA GLN A 155 1.38 -11.63 -1.92
C GLN A 155 0.56 -12.65 -1.13
N ILE A 156 0.94 -12.90 0.14
CA ILE A 156 0.20 -13.81 1.03
C ILE A 156 -1.23 -13.30 1.27
N VAL A 157 -1.39 -12.00 1.57
CA VAL A 157 -2.73 -11.40 1.74
C VAL A 157 -3.57 -11.57 0.49
N LEU A 158 -3.00 -11.36 -0.69
CA LEU A 158 -3.70 -11.52 -1.97
C LEU A 158 -4.14 -12.96 -2.19
N GLN A 159 -3.23 -13.92 -1.98
CA GLN A 159 -3.50 -15.35 -2.10
C GLN A 159 -4.58 -15.82 -1.11
N LYS A 160 -4.44 -15.48 0.18
CA LYS A 160 -5.43 -15.83 1.22
C LYS A 160 -6.78 -15.18 0.97
N SER A 161 -6.80 -13.97 0.42
CA SER A 161 -8.06 -13.33 0.01
C SER A 161 -8.74 -14.12 -1.11
N LEU A 162 -8.00 -14.57 -2.12
CA LEU A 162 -8.53 -15.42 -3.19
C LEU A 162 -9.06 -16.77 -2.66
N GLU A 163 -8.31 -17.44 -1.80
CA GLU A 163 -8.73 -18.69 -1.15
C GLU A 163 -10.06 -18.49 -0.43
N LYS A 164 -10.20 -17.41 0.34
CA LYS A 164 -11.45 -17.08 1.06
C LYS A 164 -12.60 -16.67 0.13
N ILE A 165 -12.32 -15.94 -0.96
CA ILE A 165 -13.33 -15.55 -1.95
C ILE A 165 -13.94 -16.78 -2.63
N LEU A 166 -13.12 -17.79 -2.87
CA LEU A 166 -13.46 -19.01 -3.60
C LEU A 166 -13.71 -20.22 -2.70
N ALA A 167 -13.72 -20.05 -1.38
CA ALA A 167 -13.80 -21.15 -0.42
C ALA A 167 -14.92 -22.15 -0.73
N ASP A 168 -16.12 -21.66 -1.06
CA ASP A 168 -17.27 -22.51 -1.37
C ASP A 168 -17.11 -23.32 -2.68
N LYS A 169 -16.23 -22.88 -3.58
CA LYS A 169 -16.01 -23.50 -4.89
C LYS A 169 -14.88 -24.53 -4.92
N ILE A 170 -14.03 -24.53 -3.91
CA ILE A 170 -12.85 -25.39 -3.83
C ILE A 170 -13.00 -26.56 -2.85
N VAL A 171 -14.19 -26.71 -2.30
CA VAL A 171 -14.49 -27.85 -1.42
C VAL A 171 -14.33 -29.17 -2.18
N VAL A 172 -13.61 -30.10 -1.57
CA VAL A 172 -13.43 -31.47 -2.06
C VAL A 172 -14.13 -32.41 -1.08
N THR A 173 -15.04 -33.27 -1.58
CA THR A 173 -15.73 -34.23 -0.75
C THR A 173 -14.87 -35.46 -0.51
N ASP A 174 -15.23 -36.26 0.52
CA ASP A 174 -14.57 -37.55 0.80
C ASP A 174 -14.73 -38.54 -0.35
N GLU A 175 -15.88 -38.49 -1.03
CA GLU A 175 -16.17 -39.31 -2.19
C GLU A 175 -15.29 -38.97 -3.39
N GLU A 176 -15.09 -37.67 -3.64
CA GLU A 176 -14.18 -37.22 -4.71
C GLU A 176 -12.73 -37.65 -4.43
N ALA A 177 -12.27 -37.51 -3.19
CA ALA A 177 -10.93 -37.94 -2.79
C ALA A 177 -10.76 -39.46 -2.87
N ALA A 178 -11.72 -40.20 -2.38
CA ALA A 178 -11.71 -41.66 -2.45
C ALA A 178 -11.68 -42.17 -3.91
N LYS A 179 -12.50 -41.58 -4.75
CA LYS A 179 -12.53 -41.89 -6.18
C LYS A 179 -11.18 -41.54 -6.86
N TYR A 180 -10.60 -40.41 -6.53
CA TYR A 180 -9.29 -40.02 -7.06
C TYR A 180 -8.20 -41.01 -6.68
N VAL A 181 -8.16 -41.46 -5.43
CA VAL A 181 -7.22 -42.51 -4.97
C VAL A 181 -7.46 -43.80 -5.70
N GLU A 182 -8.72 -44.18 -5.91
CA GLU A 182 -9.09 -45.40 -6.65
C GLU A 182 -8.66 -45.33 -8.14
N ASP A 183 -8.98 -44.22 -8.82
CA ASP A 183 -8.69 -44.02 -10.25
C ASP A 183 -7.17 -43.93 -10.49
N ASN A 184 -6.37 -43.56 -9.48
CA ASN A 184 -4.92 -43.36 -9.57
C ASN A 184 -4.11 -44.34 -8.70
N LYS A 185 -4.63 -45.51 -8.41
CA LYS A 185 -4.01 -46.54 -7.50
C LYS A 185 -2.54 -46.81 -7.84
N GLU A 186 -2.16 -46.74 -9.11
CA GLU A 186 -0.80 -47.00 -9.56
C GLU A 186 0.19 -45.93 -9.15
N SER A 187 -0.29 -44.72 -8.85
CA SER A 187 0.52 -43.56 -8.43
C SER A 187 0.72 -43.48 -6.92
N PHE A 188 0.03 -44.34 -6.16
CA PHE A 188 0.09 -44.38 -4.71
C PHE A 188 0.81 -45.63 -4.19
N PRO A 189 1.47 -45.54 -3.01
CA PRO A 189 2.05 -46.71 -2.37
C PRO A 189 1.00 -47.79 -2.09
N LYS A 190 1.28 -49.05 -2.41
CA LYS A 190 0.34 -50.17 -2.22
C LYS A 190 -0.01 -50.44 -0.75
N ASP A 191 0.91 -50.13 0.15
CA ASP A 191 0.78 -50.34 1.60
C ASP A 191 0.52 -49.00 2.34
N GLY A 192 0.05 -47.97 1.65
CA GLY A 192 -0.23 -46.64 2.20
C GLY A 192 -1.52 -46.66 3.06
N ASP A 193 -1.51 -45.90 4.15
CA ASP A 193 -2.72 -45.65 4.94
C ASP A 193 -3.78 -44.95 4.06
N LEU A 194 -4.93 -45.59 3.90
CA LEU A 194 -6.01 -45.09 3.02
C LEU A 194 -6.50 -43.69 3.43
N ASP A 195 -6.52 -43.37 4.72
CA ASP A 195 -6.99 -42.06 5.19
C ASP A 195 -5.93 -40.98 4.91
N ALA A 196 -4.65 -41.31 5.07
CA ALA A 196 -3.55 -40.39 4.66
C ALA A 196 -3.55 -40.15 3.13
N LEU A 197 -3.82 -41.21 2.33
CA LEU A 197 -3.92 -41.08 0.87
C LEU A 197 -5.11 -40.19 0.45
N LYS A 198 -6.25 -40.31 1.12
CA LYS A 198 -7.41 -39.46 0.87
C LYS A 198 -7.11 -37.97 1.21
N GLU A 199 -6.43 -37.71 2.33
CA GLU A 199 -6.06 -36.34 2.67
C GLU A 199 -5.09 -35.72 1.61
N GLN A 200 -4.10 -36.47 1.14
CA GLN A 200 -3.25 -36.05 0.04
C GLN A 200 -4.05 -35.79 -1.24
N ALA A 201 -5.00 -36.67 -1.55
CA ALA A 201 -5.89 -36.50 -2.69
C ALA A 201 -6.77 -35.25 -2.55
N LYS A 202 -7.29 -34.95 -1.35
CA LYS A 202 -8.04 -33.72 -1.08
C LYS A 202 -7.22 -32.48 -1.30
N GLU A 203 -6.00 -32.43 -0.76
CA GLU A 203 -5.10 -31.29 -0.95
C GLU A 203 -4.81 -31.06 -2.44
N PHE A 204 -4.49 -32.13 -3.16
CA PHE A 204 -4.21 -32.06 -4.60
C PHE A 204 -5.44 -31.60 -5.40
N LEU A 205 -6.60 -32.18 -5.17
CA LEU A 205 -7.85 -31.82 -5.85
C LEU A 205 -8.29 -30.39 -5.50
N ALA A 206 -8.14 -29.98 -4.24
CA ALA A 206 -8.41 -28.61 -3.81
C ALA A 206 -7.50 -27.61 -4.53
N GLY A 207 -6.21 -27.92 -4.68
CA GLY A 207 -5.28 -27.10 -5.46
C GLY A 207 -5.66 -27.01 -6.94
N GLN A 208 -6.08 -28.12 -7.55
CA GLN A 208 -6.57 -28.11 -8.94
C GLN A 208 -7.86 -27.28 -9.09
N LYS A 209 -8.85 -27.51 -8.20
CA LYS A 209 -10.10 -26.74 -8.18
C LYS A 209 -9.80 -25.26 -8.01
N PHE A 210 -8.91 -24.91 -7.07
CA PHE A 210 -8.49 -23.54 -6.83
C PHE A 210 -7.91 -22.90 -8.09
N SER A 211 -6.93 -23.52 -8.73
CA SER A 211 -6.34 -23.00 -9.96
C SER A 211 -7.37 -22.76 -11.06
N ASN A 212 -8.28 -23.71 -11.28
CA ASN A 212 -9.31 -23.60 -12.29
C ASN A 212 -10.34 -22.51 -11.96
N GLU A 213 -10.78 -22.45 -10.69
CA GLU A 213 -11.78 -21.46 -10.27
C GLU A 213 -11.18 -20.05 -10.21
N VAL A 214 -9.89 -19.87 -9.85
CA VAL A 214 -9.19 -18.58 -9.95
C VAL A 214 -9.19 -18.06 -11.37
N GLN A 215 -8.83 -18.88 -12.36
CA GLN A 215 -8.80 -18.46 -13.76
C GLN A 215 -10.16 -18.01 -14.26
N LYS A 216 -11.21 -18.81 -13.99
CA LYS A 216 -12.60 -18.45 -14.35
C LYS A 216 -13.05 -17.16 -13.68
N TRP A 217 -12.82 -17.09 -12.37
CA TRP A 217 -13.23 -15.94 -11.57
C TRP A 217 -12.50 -14.65 -11.98
N LEU A 218 -11.20 -14.73 -12.27
CA LEU A 218 -10.44 -13.57 -12.76
C LEU A 218 -10.93 -13.09 -14.11
N LEU A 219 -11.28 -14.01 -15.00
CA LEU A 219 -11.88 -13.64 -16.29
C LEU A 219 -13.23 -12.93 -16.09
N ASP A 220 -14.10 -13.50 -15.26
CA ASP A 220 -15.42 -12.95 -14.97
C ASP A 220 -15.33 -11.57 -14.33
N ILE A 221 -14.48 -11.39 -13.32
CA ILE A 221 -14.36 -10.10 -12.61
C ILE A 221 -13.74 -9.02 -13.49
N LYS A 222 -12.74 -9.35 -14.32
CA LYS A 222 -12.16 -8.40 -15.28
C LYS A 222 -13.18 -7.97 -16.34
N THR A 223 -13.98 -8.90 -16.85
CA THR A 223 -14.98 -8.63 -17.86
C THR A 223 -16.13 -7.78 -17.31
N SER A 224 -16.53 -8.01 -16.05
CA SER A 224 -17.60 -7.27 -15.39
C SER A 224 -17.17 -5.91 -14.84
N ALA A 225 -15.85 -5.69 -14.66
CA ALA A 225 -15.32 -4.45 -14.10
C ALA A 225 -15.37 -3.28 -15.09
N SER A 226 -15.71 -2.09 -14.58
CA SER A 226 -15.61 -0.85 -15.36
C SER A 226 -14.18 -0.30 -15.32
N ILE A 227 -13.33 -0.69 -16.26
CA ILE A 227 -11.94 -0.26 -16.36
C ILE A 227 -11.81 0.85 -17.40
N LYS A 228 -11.28 2.00 -16.99
CA LYS A 228 -11.01 3.13 -17.89
C LYS A 228 -9.51 3.33 -18.06
N TYR A 229 -9.03 3.29 -19.28
CA TYR A 229 -7.63 3.49 -19.62
C TYR A 229 -7.40 4.92 -20.11
N PHE A 230 -6.43 5.62 -19.55
CA PHE A 230 -6.07 6.98 -19.90
C PHE A 230 -4.78 7.08 -20.73
N VAL A 231 -4.04 5.96 -20.86
CA VAL A 231 -2.81 5.86 -21.65
C VAL A 231 -3.03 4.87 -22.78
N ASN A 232 -3.03 5.36 -24.03
CA ASN A 232 -3.38 4.54 -25.19
C ASN A 232 -2.46 3.33 -25.39
N GLY A 233 -1.16 3.45 -25.06
CA GLY A 233 -0.19 2.36 -25.20
C GLY A 233 -0.35 1.21 -24.21
N LEU A 234 -1.06 1.42 -23.11
CA LEU A 234 -1.21 0.45 -22.01
C LEU A 234 -2.58 -0.23 -21.97
N ARG A 235 -3.45 0.05 -22.94
CA ARG A 235 -4.76 -0.59 -23.01
C ARG A 235 -4.61 -2.09 -23.20
N ILE A 236 -5.23 -2.86 -22.30
CA ILE A 236 -5.31 -4.32 -22.35
C ILE A 236 -6.56 -4.66 -23.17
N ALA A 237 -6.43 -5.49 -24.19
CA ALA A 237 -7.57 -6.02 -24.92
C ALA A 237 -8.26 -7.06 -24.03
N ASN A 238 -9.54 -6.89 -23.80
CA ASN A 238 -10.38 -7.88 -23.13
C ASN A 238 -10.71 -9.01 -24.10
#